data_6204d93f594d49af9d209b8d4a713cc6
#
_entry.id   6204d93f594d49af9d209b8d4a713cc6
#
_cell.length_a   1.000
_cell.length_b   1.000
_cell.length_c   1.000
_cell.angle_alpha   90.00
_cell.angle_beta   90.00
_cell.angle_gamma   90.00
#
_symmetry.space_group_name_H-M   'P 1'
#
loop_
_entity.id
_entity.type
_entity.pdbx_description
1 polymer ?
#
loop_
_entity_poly.entity_id
_entity_poly.type
_entity_poly.pdbx_seq_one_letter_code
_entity_poly.pdbx_strand_id
1 'polypeptide(L)'
;MFRVTRQIDFCYGHRLLNYDGKCKFLHGHNGRAVITVEAAELDRRGMVVDFSDIKRLVSNWIDENLDHRMILHREDPAVEVLTKLGEPLYLVDVNPTAENIARLIHEHAKAQGVPIVETVLWETPRCFATYRD
;
A
#
# COMPACT_ATOMS: atom_id res chain seq x y z
N MET A 1 5.70 10.82 -23.85
CA MET A 1 5.60 10.25 -22.51
C MET A 1 4.40 9.31 -22.46
N PHE A 2 4.64 8.06 -22.09
CA PHE A 2 3.60 7.06 -21.92
C PHE A 2 3.37 6.79 -20.44
N ARG A 3 2.12 6.57 -20.08
CA ARG A 3 1.72 6.27 -18.70
C ARG A 3 0.83 5.04 -18.71
N VAL A 4 1.12 4.08 -17.85
CA VAL A 4 0.24 2.93 -17.59
C VAL A 4 -0.05 2.82 -16.10
N THR A 5 -1.22 2.29 -15.79
CA THR A 5 -1.71 2.26 -14.41
C THR A 5 -2.30 0.89 -14.12
N ARG A 6 -1.99 0.35 -12.95
CA ARG A 6 -2.62 -0.86 -12.41
C ARG A 6 -3.30 -0.56 -11.10
N GLN A 7 -4.52 -1.03 -10.95
CA GLN A 7 -5.28 -0.99 -9.71
C GLN A 7 -5.18 -2.33 -9.00
N ILE A 8 -5.01 -2.30 -7.67
CA ILE A 8 -4.86 -3.48 -6.83
C ILE A 8 -5.79 -3.30 -5.64
N ASP A 9 -6.82 -4.15 -5.53
CA ASP A 9 -7.74 -4.13 -4.40
C ASP A 9 -7.23 -5.05 -3.30
N PHE A 10 -7.30 -4.60 -2.05
CA PHE A 10 -6.95 -5.41 -0.89
C PHE A 10 -7.71 -4.92 0.34
N CYS A 11 -7.88 -5.81 1.30
CA CYS A 11 -8.56 -5.52 2.55
C CYS A 11 -7.51 -5.42 3.65
N TYR A 12 -7.51 -4.33 4.41
CA TYR A 12 -6.56 -4.15 5.51
C TYR A 12 -7.24 -3.50 6.71
N GLY A 13 -6.66 -3.72 7.87
CA GLY A 13 -7.05 -3.01 9.07
C GLY A 13 -5.94 -2.10 9.56
N HIS A 14 -6.28 -1.11 10.34
CA HIS A 14 -5.32 -0.23 10.98
C HIS A 14 -5.94 0.54 12.15
N ARG A 15 -5.10 1.25 12.88
CA ARG A 15 -5.48 2.36 13.75
C ARG A 15 -4.32 3.33 13.89
N LEU A 16 -4.62 4.54 14.33
CA LEU A 16 -3.62 5.59 14.54
C LEU A 16 -3.30 5.74 16.02
N LEU A 17 -2.00 5.82 16.34
CA LEU A 17 -1.52 6.17 17.68
C LEU A 17 -1.57 7.67 17.88
N ASN A 18 -1.75 8.09 19.14
CA ASN A 18 -1.71 9.50 19.54
C ASN A 18 -2.65 10.39 18.72
N TYR A 19 -3.81 9.84 18.39
CA TYR A 19 -4.83 10.49 17.58
C TYR A 19 -6.16 10.51 18.35
N ASP A 20 -6.83 11.67 18.35
CA ASP A 20 -8.07 11.91 19.12
C ASP A 20 -9.31 11.93 18.22
N GLY A 21 -9.43 10.96 17.33
CA GLY A 21 -10.60 10.76 16.46
C GLY A 21 -10.98 9.29 16.40
N LYS A 22 -11.99 8.97 15.57
CA LYS A 22 -12.48 7.59 15.41
C LYS A 22 -11.42 6.61 14.95
N CYS A 23 -10.40 7.09 14.22
CA CYS A 23 -9.31 6.24 13.69
C CYS A 23 -8.36 5.72 14.78
N LYS A 24 -8.52 6.13 16.04
CA LYS A 24 -7.86 5.51 17.19
C LYS A 24 -8.38 4.11 17.53
N PHE A 25 -9.53 3.74 16.99
CA PHE A 25 -10.10 2.41 17.14
C PHE A 25 -9.68 1.51 15.99
N LEU A 26 -9.54 0.22 16.26
CA LEU A 26 -9.27 -0.75 15.20
C LEU A 26 -10.43 -0.77 14.20
N HIS A 27 -10.11 -0.63 12.93
CA HIS A 27 -11.08 -0.65 11.85
C HIS A 27 -10.40 -1.11 10.55
N GLY A 28 -11.18 -1.34 9.52
CA GLY A 28 -10.68 -1.83 8.24
C GLY A 28 -11.28 -1.10 7.05
N HIS A 29 -10.61 -1.27 5.91
CA HIS A 29 -10.99 -0.72 4.62
C HIS A 29 -10.86 -1.76 3.51
N ASN A 30 -11.72 -1.64 2.51
CA ASN A 30 -11.46 -2.22 1.19
C ASN A 30 -10.62 -1.19 0.42
N GLY A 31 -9.31 -1.31 0.54
CA GLY A 31 -8.37 -0.38 -0.07
C GLY A 31 -8.17 -0.65 -1.56
N ARG A 32 -7.85 0.41 -2.29
CA ARG A 32 -7.41 0.30 -3.68
C ARG A 32 -6.12 1.07 -3.87
N ALA A 33 -5.04 0.33 -4.14
CA ALA A 33 -3.78 0.92 -4.54
C ALA A 33 -3.77 1.12 -6.05
N VAL A 34 -3.42 2.32 -6.50
CA VAL A 34 -3.30 2.67 -7.91
C VAL A 34 -1.83 2.96 -8.19
N ILE A 35 -1.19 2.07 -8.93
CA ILE A 35 0.23 2.13 -9.26
C ILE A 35 0.39 2.72 -10.66
N THR A 36 1.08 3.85 -10.77
CA THR A 36 1.33 4.52 -12.04
C THR A 36 2.81 4.50 -12.38
N VAL A 37 3.13 4.04 -13.57
CA VAL A 37 4.49 4.02 -14.13
C VAL A 37 4.53 4.81 -15.43
N GLU A 38 5.67 5.42 -15.72
CA GLU A 38 5.87 6.24 -16.93
C GLU A 38 7.18 5.88 -17.61
N ALA A 39 7.20 6.05 -18.93
CA ALA A 39 8.42 6.01 -19.73
C ALA A 39 8.31 6.98 -20.91
N ALA A 40 9.45 7.60 -21.28
CA ALA A 40 9.52 8.47 -22.45
C ALA A 40 9.31 7.67 -23.74
N GLU A 41 9.84 6.44 -23.76
CA GLU A 41 9.80 5.55 -24.93
C GLU A 41 9.30 4.17 -24.50
N LEU A 42 8.73 3.45 -25.44
CA LEU A 42 8.32 2.07 -25.25
C LEU A 42 9.49 1.12 -25.49
N ASP A 43 9.46 -0.03 -24.83
CA ASP A 43 10.41 -1.09 -25.12
C ASP A 43 10.13 -1.72 -26.52
N ARG A 44 10.98 -2.69 -26.92
CA ARG A 44 10.82 -3.34 -28.23
C ARG A 44 9.54 -4.16 -28.38
N ARG A 45 8.79 -4.39 -27.29
CA ARG A 45 7.46 -5.02 -27.31
C ARG A 45 6.34 -3.99 -27.45
N GLY A 46 6.67 -2.69 -27.42
CA GLY A 46 5.70 -1.60 -27.40
C GLY A 46 5.08 -1.34 -26.02
N MET A 47 5.80 -1.63 -24.93
CA MET A 47 5.31 -1.53 -23.56
C MET A 47 6.13 -0.54 -22.74
N VAL A 48 5.49 0.17 -21.80
CA VAL A 48 6.15 0.88 -20.70
C VAL A 48 6.69 -0.15 -19.71
N VAL A 49 5.86 -1.11 -19.35
CA VAL A 49 6.15 -2.24 -18.48
C VAL A 49 5.09 -3.30 -18.75
N ASP A 50 5.43 -4.57 -18.57
CA ASP A 50 4.43 -5.63 -18.62
C ASP A 50 3.59 -5.58 -17.32
N PHE A 51 2.25 -5.56 -17.46
CA PHE A 51 1.36 -5.60 -16.30
C PHE A 51 1.58 -6.84 -15.44
N SER A 52 2.04 -7.96 -16.02
CA SER A 52 2.41 -9.15 -15.27
C SER A 52 3.60 -8.93 -14.34
N ASP A 53 4.53 -8.06 -14.68
CA ASP A 53 5.63 -7.66 -13.81
C ASP A 53 5.14 -6.85 -12.61
N ILE A 54 4.19 -5.94 -12.81
CA ILE A 54 3.56 -5.21 -11.70
C ILE A 54 2.82 -6.19 -10.78
N LYS A 55 2.12 -7.16 -11.35
CA LYS A 55 1.44 -8.21 -10.56
C LYS A 55 2.45 -8.98 -9.71
N ARG A 56 3.52 -9.46 -10.32
CA ARG A 56 4.54 -10.27 -9.66
C ARG A 56 5.29 -9.50 -8.57
N LEU A 57 5.65 -8.24 -8.84
CA LEU A 57 6.52 -7.45 -7.97
C LEU A 57 5.75 -6.64 -6.92
N VAL A 58 4.52 -6.24 -7.20
CA VAL A 58 3.75 -5.36 -6.33
C VAL A 58 2.48 -6.03 -5.81
N SER A 59 1.61 -6.54 -6.70
CA SER A 59 0.34 -7.14 -6.27
C SER A 59 0.56 -8.35 -5.36
N ASN A 60 1.48 -9.24 -5.70
CA ASN A 60 1.78 -10.41 -4.87
C ASN A 60 2.36 -10.02 -3.52
N TRP A 61 3.19 -8.98 -3.48
CA TRP A 61 3.72 -8.46 -2.22
C TRP A 61 2.62 -7.89 -1.33
N ILE A 62 1.67 -7.15 -1.89
CA ILE A 62 0.50 -6.64 -1.16
C ILE A 62 -0.31 -7.81 -0.61
N ASP A 63 -0.59 -8.83 -1.43
CA ASP A 63 -1.34 -10.02 -1.01
C ASP A 63 -0.66 -10.75 0.16
N GLU A 64 0.65 -10.86 0.14
CA GLU A 64 1.43 -11.59 1.14
C GLU A 64 1.66 -10.80 2.42
N ASN A 65 1.71 -9.46 2.36
CA ASN A 65 2.15 -8.61 3.46
C ASN A 65 1.09 -7.67 4.02
N LEU A 66 0.14 -7.21 3.20
CA LEU A 66 -0.83 -6.19 3.60
C LEU A 66 -2.27 -6.70 3.59
N ASP A 67 -2.63 -7.55 2.64
CA ASP A 67 -4.00 -8.05 2.50
C ASP A 67 -4.38 -8.92 3.69
N HIS A 68 -5.56 -8.63 4.27
CA HIS A 68 -6.08 -9.31 5.47
C HIS A 68 -5.14 -9.22 6.67
N ARG A 69 -4.38 -8.13 6.77
CA ARG A 69 -3.52 -7.87 7.92
C ARG A 69 -3.91 -6.58 8.62
N MET A 70 -3.63 -6.54 9.91
CA MET A 70 -3.69 -5.30 10.68
C MET A 70 -2.34 -4.59 10.55
N ILE A 71 -2.35 -3.39 9.95
CA ILE A 71 -1.15 -2.57 9.80
C ILE A 71 -1.09 -1.64 11.01
N LEU A 72 -0.05 -1.78 11.83
CA LEU A 72 0.08 -1.07 13.09
C LEU A 72 1.48 -0.46 13.23
N HIS A 73 1.52 0.68 13.92
CA HIS A 73 2.79 1.20 14.41
C HIS A 73 3.43 0.16 15.35
N ARG A 74 4.73 -0.06 15.21
CA ARG A 74 5.47 -1.05 15.99
C ARG A 74 5.32 -0.88 17.50
N GLU A 75 5.16 0.36 17.96
CA GLU A 75 4.99 0.71 19.36
C GLU A 75 3.54 0.68 19.86
N ASP A 76 2.59 0.32 18.98
CA ASP A 76 1.19 0.24 19.38
C ASP A 76 0.97 -0.88 20.41
N PRO A 77 0.36 -0.58 21.57
CA PRO A 77 0.05 -1.61 22.57
C PRO A 77 -0.81 -2.76 22.06
N ALA A 78 -1.61 -2.54 21.01
CA ALA A 78 -2.41 -3.60 20.39
C ALA A 78 -1.57 -4.70 19.76
N VAL A 79 -0.30 -4.42 19.39
CA VAL A 79 0.60 -5.41 18.79
C VAL A 79 0.75 -6.63 19.67
N GLU A 80 1.01 -6.44 20.95
CA GLU A 80 1.17 -7.56 21.90
C GLU A 80 -0.09 -8.42 22.02
N VAL A 81 -1.23 -7.77 22.17
CA VAL A 81 -2.53 -8.45 22.35
C VAL A 81 -2.92 -9.23 21.08
N LEU A 82 -2.83 -8.61 19.93
CA LEU A 82 -3.21 -9.23 18.65
C LEU A 82 -2.24 -10.35 18.28
N THR A 83 -0.95 -10.20 18.58
CA THR A 83 0.04 -11.26 18.38
C THR A 83 -0.29 -12.50 19.23
N LYS A 84 -0.67 -12.31 20.48
CA LYS A 84 -1.09 -13.40 21.37
C LYS A 84 -2.36 -14.10 20.88
N LEU A 85 -3.24 -13.38 20.22
CA LEU A 85 -4.45 -13.94 19.57
C LEU A 85 -4.16 -14.66 18.27
N GLY A 86 -2.93 -14.60 17.76
CA GLY A 86 -2.56 -15.20 16.49
C GLY A 86 -2.99 -14.39 15.25
N GLU A 87 -3.33 -13.11 15.43
CA GLU A 87 -3.74 -12.25 14.32
C GLU A 87 -2.55 -11.87 13.44
N PRO A 88 -2.70 -11.90 12.11
CA PRO A 88 -1.62 -11.49 11.20
C PRO A 88 -1.46 -9.97 11.21
N LEU A 89 -0.23 -9.53 11.41
CA LEU A 89 0.13 -8.11 11.50
C LEU A 89 1.16 -7.73 10.44
N TYR A 90 1.16 -6.46 10.06
CA TYR A 90 2.28 -5.81 9.39
C TYR A 90 2.67 -4.57 10.20
N LEU A 91 3.92 -4.53 10.67
CA LEU A 91 4.39 -3.46 11.56
C LEU A 91 5.17 -2.41 10.77
N VAL A 92 4.88 -1.16 11.06
CA VAL A 92 5.55 0.01 10.49
C VAL A 92 6.11 0.91 11.59
N ASP A 93 7.02 1.79 11.24
CA ASP A 93 7.69 2.70 12.19
C ASP A 93 7.04 4.09 12.26
N VAL A 94 5.90 4.24 11.61
CA VAL A 94 5.09 5.47 11.57
C VAL A 94 3.62 5.10 11.77
N ASN A 95 2.76 6.10 11.98
CA ASN A 95 1.33 5.83 11.95
C ASN A 95 0.90 5.31 10.57
N PRO A 96 0.14 4.21 10.50
CA PRO A 96 -0.31 3.61 9.23
C PRO A 96 -1.48 4.38 8.61
N THR A 97 -1.26 5.65 8.33
CA THR A 97 -2.19 6.50 7.58
C THR A 97 -2.23 6.09 6.11
N ALA A 98 -3.24 6.53 5.37
CA ALA A 98 -3.30 6.32 3.92
C ALA A 98 -2.05 6.85 3.22
N GLU A 99 -1.53 8.00 3.67
CA GLU A 99 -0.30 8.62 3.16
C GLU A 99 0.92 7.72 3.35
N ASN A 100 1.09 7.21 4.54
CA ASN A 100 2.23 6.35 4.88
C ASN A 100 2.12 4.95 4.25
N ILE A 101 0.93 4.42 4.09
CA ILE A 101 0.72 3.14 3.38
C ILE A 101 0.97 3.33 1.88
N ALA A 102 0.51 4.43 1.29
CA ALA A 102 0.80 4.75 -0.11
C ALA A 102 2.31 4.85 -0.35
N ARG A 103 3.03 5.54 0.54
CA ARG A 103 4.49 5.62 0.52
C ARG A 103 5.16 4.26 0.65
N LEU A 104 4.71 3.43 1.57
CA LEU A 104 5.24 2.08 1.78
C LEU A 104 5.16 1.24 0.50
N ILE A 105 4.01 1.24 -0.16
CA ILE A 105 3.80 0.51 -1.41
C ILE A 105 4.70 1.08 -2.52
N HIS A 106 4.78 2.40 -2.62
CA HIS A 106 5.62 3.09 -3.60
C HIS A 106 7.09 2.73 -3.45
N GLU A 107 7.62 2.85 -2.24
CA GLU A 107 9.03 2.54 -1.95
C GLU A 107 9.36 1.07 -2.21
N HIS A 108 8.44 0.16 -1.89
CA HIS A 108 8.61 -1.26 -2.22
C HIS A 108 8.68 -1.47 -3.74
N ALA A 109 7.74 -0.93 -4.50
CA ALA A 109 7.71 -1.05 -5.96
C ALA A 109 8.99 -0.49 -6.59
N LYS A 110 9.44 0.67 -6.13
CA LYS A 110 10.68 1.30 -6.59
C LYS A 110 11.90 0.43 -6.29
N ALA A 111 11.98 -0.14 -5.09
CA ALA A 111 13.08 -1.03 -4.70
C ALA A 111 13.13 -2.30 -5.54
N GLN A 112 12.00 -2.74 -6.10
CA GLN A 112 11.91 -3.87 -7.02
C GLN A 112 12.25 -3.49 -8.48
N GLY A 113 12.62 -2.25 -8.74
CA GLY A 113 12.98 -1.78 -10.08
C GLY A 113 11.79 -1.38 -10.95
N VAL A 114 10.60 -1.25 -10.39
CA VAL A 114 9.44 -0.73 -11.13
C VAL A 114 9.63 0.77 -11.35
N PRO A 115 9.49 1.30 -12.59
CA PRO A 115 9.64 2.74 -12.86
C PRO A 115 8.38 3.51 -12.44
N ILE A 116 8.05 3.38 -11.16
CA ILE A 116 6.88 3.97 -10.55
C ILE A 116 7.08 5.48 -10.38
N VAL A 117 6.03 6.25 -10.65
CA VAL A 117 6.01 7.72 -10.47
C VAL A 117 4.96 8.19 -9.49
N GLU A 118 3.96 7.35 -9.23
CA GLU A 118 2.86 7.73 -8.35
C GLU A 118 2.21 6.49 -7.76
N THR A 119 1.86 6.57 -6.49
CA THR A 119 0.99 5.61 -5.81
C THR A 119 -0.17 6.37 -5.17
N VAL A 120 -1.39 5.96 -5.49
CA VAL A 120 -2.61 6.45 -4.84
C VAL A 120 -3.19 5.31 -4.01
N LEU A 121 -3.56 5.59 -2.76
CA LEU A 121 -4.30 4.65 -1.94
C LEU A 121 -5.67 5.22 -1.59
N TRP A 122 -6.70 4.58 -2.12
CA TRP A 122 -8.09 4.83 -1.75
C TRP A 122 -8.42 4.01 -0.50
N GLU A 123 -8.78 4.68 0.59
CA GLU A 123 -9.31 4.01 1.78
C GLU A 123 -10.81 3.70 1.60
N THR A 124 -11.53 4.66 1.05
CA THR A 124 -12.96 4.58 0.77
C THR A 124 -13.19 5.06 -0.67
N PRO A 125 -14.40 4.90 -1.23
CA PRO A 125 -14.72 5.46 -2.55
C PRO A 125 -14.63 6.99 -2.64
N ARG A 126 -14.40 7.69 -1.52
CA ARG A 126 -14.40 9.16 -1.43
C ARG A 126 -13.10 9.76 -0.97
N CYS A 127 -12.20 8.98 -0.36
CA CYS A 127 -10.98 9.48 0.26
C CYS A 127 -9.77 8.70 -0.19
N PHE A 128 -8.75 9.41 -0.64
CA PHE A 128 -7.49 8.81 -1.06
C PHE A 128 -6.31 9.71 -0.71
N ALA A 129 -5.15 9.09 -0.59
CA ALA A 129 -3.87 9.79 -0.47
C ALA A 129 -2.99 9.45 -1.67
N THR A 130 -2.18 10.41 -2.08
CA THR A 130 -1.23 10.26 -3.19
C THR A 130 0.18 10.46 -2.68
N TYR A 131 1.08 9.54 -3.04
CA TYR A 131 2.51 9.68 -2.82
C TYR A 131 3.25 9.73 -4.16
N ARG A 132 4.20 10.66 -4.27
CA ARG A 132 5.17 10.80 -5.36
C ARG A 132 6.53 11.12 -4.74
N ASP A 133 7.60 10.72 -5.36
CA ASP A 133 8.96 11.09 -4.97
C ASP A 133 9.68 11.95 -6.04
#